data_47dda857b86ed63529ca1ff677b829a8
#
_entry.id   47dda857b86ed63529ca1ff677b829a8
#
_cell.length_a   1.000
_cell.length_b   1.000
_cell.length_c   1.000
_cell.angle_alpha   90.00
_cell.angle_beta   90.00
_cell.angle_gamma   90.00
#
_symmetry.space_group_name_H-M   'P 1'
#
loop_
_entity.id
_entity.type
_entity.pdbx_description
1 polymer ?
#
loop_
_entity_poly.entity_id
_entity_poly.type
_entity_poly.pdbx_seq_one_letter_code
_entity_poly.pdbx_strand_id
1 'polypeptide(L)'
;MIYTRSKLGTLLNLYNLPKIAVEVGVAEGIFTEEMLKWKLYELYLIDAWQHLEQFGDGAMPQSWHDNNLREVNERVAKTKTKVHIHKGLSSEMAKHIPDNSIGLIYLDGDHSYKGALADLRAFLPKLVDGGIMAGHDYLSPDYGVEQA
;
A
#
# COMPACT_ATOMS: atom_id res chain seq x y z
N MET A 1 10.36 16.91 -6.70
CA MET A 1 9.27 16.96 -7.72
C MET A 1 8.14 16.12 -7.16
N ILE A 2 6.98 16.74 -6.84
CA ILE A 2 5.83 16.00 -6.28
C ILE A 2 5.06 15.42 -7.45
N TYR A 3 5.05 14.12 -7.60
CA TYR A 3 4.19 13.43 -8.55
C TYR A 3 2.81 13.21 -7.93
N THR A 4 1.75 13.44 -8.70
CA THR A 4 0.43 12.94 -8.29
C THR A 4 0.45 11.41 -8.29
N ARG A 5 -0.17 10.77 -7.30
CA ARG A 5 -0.16 9.30 -7.16
C ARG A 5 -0.60 8.55 -8.42
N SER A 6 -1.48 9.14 -9.23
CA SER A 6 -1.89 8.57 -10.52
C SER A 6 -0.76 8.42 -11.56
N LYS A 7 0.34 9.16 -11.41
CA LYS A 7 1.48 9.09 -12.31
C LYS A 7 2.58 8.11 -11.86
N LEU A 8 2.48 7.55 -10.66
CA LEU A 8 3.50 6.65 -10.13
C LEU A 8 3.72 5.43 -11.03
N GLY A 9 2.64 4.87 -11.60
CA GLY A 9 2.74 3.73 -12.50
C GLY A 9 3.56 4.00 -13.78
N THR A 10 3.65 5.25 -14.24
CA THR A 10 4.49 5.60 -15.39
C THR A 10 5.98 5.49 -15.07
N LEU A 11 6.35 5.67 -13.82
CA LEU A 11 7.74 5.58 -13.37
C LEU A 11 8.28 4.14 -13.46
N LEU A 12 7.44 3.13 -13.27
CA LEU A 12 7.83 1.73 -13.45
C LEU A 12 8.35 1.47 -14.87
N ASN A 13 7.69 2.04 -15.87
CA ASN A 13 8.13 1.93 -17.25
C ASN A 13 9.36 2.82 -17.54
N LEU A 14 9.37 4.06 -17.02
CA LEU A 14 10.45 5.02 -17.25
C LEU A 14 11.79 4.52 -16.71
N TYR A 15 11.78 3.89 -15.54
CA TYR A 15 12.99 3.36 -14.89
C TYR A 15 13.21 1.87 -15.14
N ASN A 16 12.41 1.25 -16.02
CA ASN A 16 12.48 -0.19 -16.35
C ASN A 16 12.45 -1.08 -15.09
N LEU A 17 11.57 -0.76 -14.14
CA LEU A 17 11.39 -1.49 -12.90
C LEU A 17 10.42 -2.67 -13.06
N PRO A 18 10.50 -3.68 -12.19
CA PRO A 18 9.51 -4.75 -12.15
C PRO A 18 8.08 -4.19 -12.01
N LYS A 19 7.14 -4.72 -12.79
CA LYS A 19 5.72 -4.36 -12.70
C LYS A 19 5.03 -5.13 -11.58
N ILE A 20 5.65 -5.10 -10.42
CA ILE A 20 5.15 -5.68 -9.17
C ILE A 20 5.08 -4.55 -8.16
N ALA A 21 3.91 -4.36 -7.57
CA ALA A 21 3.68 -3.26 -6.65
C ALA A 21 3.04 -3.73 -5.34
N VAL A 22 3.16 -2.89 -4.32
CA VAL A 22 2.52 -3.07 -3.00
C VAL A 22 1.73 -1.82 -2.68
N GLU A 23 0.51 -1.98 -2.18
CA GLU A 23 -0.30 -0.95 -1.53
C GLU A 23 -0.47 -1.33 -0.06
N VAL A 24 -0.06 -0.44 0.84
CA VAL A 24 -0.24 -0.57 2.29
C VAL A 24 -1.23 0.48 2.75
N GLY A 25 -2.31 0.05 3.43
CA GLY A 25 -3.44 0.91 3.73
C GLY A 25 -4.38 1.03 2.52
N VAL A 26 -5.16 0.00 2.30
CA VAL A 26 -6.00 -0.17 1.10
C VAL A 26 -7.40 0.40 1.30
N ALA A 27 -7.93 0.31 2.54
CA ALA A 27 -9.31 0.65 2.88
C ALA A 27 -10.31 -0.04 1.93
N GLU A 28 -11.14 0.73 1.21
CA GLU A 28 -12.11 0.22 0.23
C GLU A 28 -11.52 0.01 -1.18
N GLY A 29 -10.23 0.32 -1.39
CA GLY A 29 -9.53 0.03 -2.64
C GLY A 29 -9.68 1.06 -3.75
N ILE A 30 -9.94 2.33 -3.42
CA ILE A 30 -10.03 3.41 -4.42
C ILE A 30 -8.71 3.58 -5.16
N PHE A 31 -7.57 3.59 -4.44
CA PHE A 31 -6.29 3.71 -5.11
C PHE A 31 -5.85 2.41 -5.79
N THR A 32 -6.28 1.26 -5.27
CA THR A 32 -6.13 -0.03 -5.94
C THR A 32 -6.65 0.02 -7.38
N GLU A 33 -7.84 0.60 -7.63
CA GLU A 33 -8.39 0.74 -8.97
C GLU A 33 -7.48 1.54 -9.91
N GLU A 34 -6.81 2.57 -9.39
CA GLU A 34 -5.83 3.33 -10.17
C GLU A 34 -4.59 2.47 -10.47
N MET A 35 -4.09 1.73 -9.46
CA MET A 35 -2.93 0.85 -9.64
C MET A 35 -3.19 -0.27 -10.67
N LEU A 36 -4.41 -0.79 -10.73
CA LEU A 36 -4.79 -1.82 -11.72
C LEU A 36 -4.70 -1.32 -13.18
N LYS A 37 -4.81 0.00 -13.43
CA LYS A 37 -4.62 0.59 -14.76
C LYS A 37 -3.16 0.60 -15.21
N TRP A 38 -2.20 0.41 -14.30
CA TRP A 38 -0.77 0.45 -14.60
C TRP A 38 -0.23 -0.81 -15.28
N LYS A 39 -1.09 -1.80 -15.54
CA LYS A 39 -0.75 -3.08 -16.17
C LYS A 39 0.33 -3.85 -15.40
N LEU A 40 0.14 -3.94 -14.10
CA LEU A 40 1.01 -4.69 -13.21
C LEU A 40 0.90 -6.20 -13.49
N TYR A 41 1.97 -6.92 -13.25
CA TYR A 41 1.95 -8.39 -13.23
C TYR A 41 1.40 -8.90 -11.90
N GLU A 42 1.91 -8.35 -10.78
CA GLU A 42 1.46 -8.69 -9.44
C GLU A 42 1.19 -7.42 -8.63
N LEU A 43 0.20 -7.49 -7.76
CA LEU A 43 -0.16 -6.43 -6.82
C LEU A 43 -0.43 -7.05 -5.46
N TYR A 44 0.29 -6.60 -4.45
CA TYR A 44 0.07 -6.95 -3.06
C TYR A 44 -0.74 -5.86 -2.39
N LEU A 45 -1.87 -6.24 -1.80
CA LEU A 45 -2.78 -5.37 -1.06
C LEU A 45 -2.72 -5.74 0.42
N ILE A 46 -2.34 -4.80 1.24
CA ILE A 46 -2.12 -5.02 2.67
C ILE A 46 -2.90 -4.00 3.47
N ASP A 47 -3.79 -4.50 4.33
CA ASP A 47 -4.55 -3.67 5.25
C ASP A 47 -4.96 -4.52 6.47
N ALA A 48 -5.15 -3.88 7.60
CA ALA A 48 -5.63 -4.57 8.79
C ALA A 48 -7.06 -5.09 8.61
N TRP A 49 -7.92 -4.32 7.94
CA TRP A 49 -9.37 -4.54 7.83
C TRP A 49 -9.98 -5.04 9.13
N GLN A 50 -9.54 -4.42 10.21
CA GLN A 50 -9.91 -4.80 11.57
C GLN A 50 -10.09 -3.54 12.40
N HIS A 51 -11.08 -3.58 13.31
CA HIS A 51 -11.21 -2.54 14.31
C HIS A 51 -9.96 -2.53 15.22
N LEU A 52 -9.34 -1.37 15.32
CA LEU A 52 -8.19 -1.09 16.16
C LEU A 52 -8.54 0.10 17.07
N GLU A 53 -8.17 0.04 18.34
CA GLU A 53 -8.37 1.15 19.27
C GLU A 53 -7.41 2.33 19.00
N GLN A 54 -7.25 2.69 17.76
CA GLN A 54 -6.37 3.74 17.29
C GLN A 54 -7.17 4.88 16.68
N PHE A 55 -6.52 6.02 16.49
CA PHE A 55 -7.14 7.16 15.80
C PHE A 55 -7.31 6.88 14.30
N GLY A 56 -8.24 7.62 13.69
CA GLY A 56 -8.52 7.52 12.26
C GLY A 56 -9.39 6.31 11.90
N ASP A 57 -9.19 5.80 10.68
CA ASP A 57 -10.01 4.73 10.11
C ASP A 57 -9.94 3.42 10.89
N GLY A 58 -8.83 3.16 11.59
CA GLY A 58 -8.70 1.99 12.46
C GLY A 58 -9.77 1.91 13.56
N ALA A 59 -10.26 3.05 14.05
CA ALA A 59 -11.29 3.10 15.08
C ALA A 59 -12.73 2.86 14.56
N MET A 60 -12.91 2.72 13.24
CA MET A 60 -14.22 2.43 12.66
C MET A 60 -14.74 1.05 13.08
N PRO A 61 -16.07 0.84 13.13
CA PRO A 61 -16.66 -0.46 13.49
C PRO A 61 -16.17 -1.59 12.57
N GLN A 62 -16.09 -2.82 13.10
CA GLN A 62 -15.68 -3.98 12.31
C GLN A 62 -16.51 -4.16 11.02
N SER A 63 -17.80 -3.85 11.05
CA SER A 63 -18.67 -3.92 9.87
C SER A 63 -18.24 -2.99 8.74
N TRP A 64 -17.64 -1.84 9.06
CA TRP A 64 -17.06 -0.94 8.06
C TRP A 64 -15.83 -1.58 7.41
N HIS A 65 -14.93 -2.17 8.19
CA HIS A 65 -13.75 -2.86 7.68
C HIS A 65 -14.11 -4.09 6.84
N ASP A 66 -15.13 -4.84 7.25
CA ASP A 66 -15.61 -6.01 6.50
C ASP A 66 -16.22 -5.58 5.15
N ASN A 67 -16.95 -4.45 5.13
CA ASN A 67 -17.48 -3.88 3.90
C ASN A 67 -16.35 -3.45 2.95
N ASN A 68 -15.33 -2.77 3.46
CA ASN A 68 -14.18 -2.32 2.68
C ASN A 68 -13.45 -3.52 2.03
N LEU A 69 -13.18 -4.57 2.80
CA LEU A 69 -12.56 -5.78 2.26
C LEU A 69 -13.43 -6.44 1.19
N ARG A 70 -14.76 -6.44 1.34
CA ARG A 70 -15.69 -6.93 0.32
C ARG A 70 -15.58 -6.11 -0.96
N GLU A 71 -15.56 -4.77 -0.86
CA GLU A 71 -15.41 -3.89 -2.01
C GLU A 71 -14.08 -4.11 -2.74
N VAL A 72 -12.98 -4.28 -2.00
CA VAL A 72 -11.67 -4.61 -2.59
C VAL A 72 -11.76 -5.91 -3.41
N ASN A 73 -12.36 -6.97 -2.84
CA ASN A 73 -12.53 -8.23 -3.57
C ASN A 73 -13.35 -8.08 -4.85
N GLU A 74 -14.40 -7.26 -4.82
CA GLU A 74 -15.24 -6.97 -6.00
C GLU A 74 -14.44 -6.20 -7.08
N ARG A 75 -13.62 -5.21 -6.67
CA ARG A 75 -12.78 -4.41 -7.59
C ARG A 75 -11.74 -5.26 -8.31
N VAL A 76 -11.12 -6.19 -7.60
CA VAL A 76 -10.05 -7.03 -8.17
C VAL A 76 -10.56 -8.27 -8.91
N ALA A 77 -11.84 -8.63 -8.78
CA ALA A 77 -12.39 -9.88 -9.31
C ALA A 77 -12.24 -10.04 -10.84
N LYS A 78 -12.14 -8.95 -11.58
CA LYS A 78 -12.09 -8.96 -13.06
C LYS A 78 -10.73 -8.57 -13.63
N THR A 79 -9.74 -8.28 -12.79
CA THR A 79 -8.42 -7.91 -13.27
C THR A 79 -7.63 -9.10 -13.81
N LYS A 80 -6.70 -8.80 -14.72
CA LYS A 80 -5.68 -9.78 -15.17
C LYS A 80 -4.41 -9.73 -14.33
N THR A 81 -4.25 -8.72 -13.50
CA THR A 81 -3.17 -8.62 -12.54
C THR A 81 -3.34 -9.71 -11.49
N LYS A 82 -2.28 -10.41 -11.16
CA LYS A 82 -2.27 -11.35 -10.04
C LYS A 82 -2.28 -10.57 -8.73
N VAL A 83 -3.41 -10.62 -8.01
CA VAL A 83 -3.58 -9.86 -6.77
C VAL A 83 -3.44 -10.79 -5.56
N HIS A 84 -2.66 -10.33 -4.59
CA HIS A 84 -2.47 -10.97 -3.29
C HIS A 84 -3.06 -10.06 -2.21
N ILE A 85 -4.07 -10.53 -1.50
CA ILE A 85 -4.72 -9.79 -0.41
C ILE A 85 -4.21 -10.35 0.92
N HIS A 86 -3.58 -9.51 1.73
CA HIS A 86 -3.07 -9.85 3.05
C HIS A 86 -3.76 -9.01 4.11
N LYS A 87 -4.65 -9.64 4.86
CA LYS A 87 -5.33 -9.02 6.00
C LYS A 87 -4.47 -9.15 7.26
N GLY A 88 -4.07 -8.03 7.82
CA GLY A 88 -3.27 -7.96 9.05
C GLY A 88 -2.47 -6.68 9.17
N LEU A 89 -1.72 -6.54 10.26
CA LEU A 89 -0.82 -5.41 10.44
C LEU A 89 0.25 -5.40 9.37
N SER A 90 0.48 -4.25 8.76
CA SER A 90 1.35 -4.09 7.59
C SER A 90 2.75 -4.65 7.81
N SER A 91 3.39 -4.30 8.91
CA SER A 91 4.74 -4.77 9.25
C SER A 91 4.84 -6.29 9.43
N GLU A 92 3.75 -6.95 9.87
CA GLU A 92 3.71 -8.41 9.97
C GLU A 92 3.46 -9.06 8.61
N MET A 93 2.63 -8.43 7.77
CA MET A 93 2.29 -8.97 6.45
C MET A 93 3.44 -8.84 5.46
N ALA A 94 4.36 -7.91 5.65
CA ALA A 94 5.56 -7.78 4.84
C ALA A 94 6.38 -9.07 4.68
N LYS A 95 6.30 -10.00 5.66
CA LYS A 95 6.98 -11.31 5.60
C LYS A 95 6.51 -12.20 4.44
N HIS A 96 5.33 -11.95 3.89
CA HIS A 96 4.77 -12.70 2.77
C HIS A 96 5.25 -12.19 1.40
N ILE A 97 6.03 -11.11 1.38
CA ILE A 97 6.57 -10.51 0.17
C ILE A 97 8.07 -10.86 0.09
N PRO A 98 8.54 -11.41 -1.02
CA PRO A 98 9.96 -11.69 -1.22
C PRO A 98 10.80 -10.41 -1.17
N ASP A 99 11.99 -10.49 -0.58
CA ASP A 99 12.95 -9.40 -0.62
C ASP A 99 13.43 -9.11 -2.05
N ASN A 100 13.81 -7.88 -2.34
CA ASN A 100 14.38 -7.45 -3.61
C ASN A 100 13.53 -7.87 -4.83
N SER A 101 12.20 -7.70 -4.75
CA SER A 101 11.27 -8.15 -5.79
C SER A 101 10.30 -7.07 -6.29
N ILE A 102 10.12 -6.00 -5.53
CA ILE A 102 9.07 -5.00 -5.75
C ILE A 102 9.62 -3.80 -6.47
N GLY A 103 8.95 -3.36 -7.54
CA GLY A 103 9.31 -2.14 -8.27
C GLY A 103 8.76 -0.86 -7.64
N LEU A 104 7.57 -0.94 -7.01
CA LEU A 104 6.94 0.21 -6.37
C LEU A 104 6.15 -0.20 -5.11
N ILE A 105 6.37 0.53 -4.02
CA ILE A 105 5.62 0.41 -2.78
C ILE A 105 4.96 1.75 -2.48
N TYR A 106 3.66 1.71 -2.17
CA TYR A 106 2.87 2.86 -1.75
C TYR A 106 2.40 2.65 -0.30
N LEU A 107 2.82 3.54 0.59
CA LEU A 107 2.53 3.50 2.02
C LEU A 107 1.44 4.53 2.36
N ASP A 108 0.30 4.07 2.82
CA ASP A 108 -0.86 4.89 3.22
C ASP A 108 -1.58 4.22 4.43
N GLY A 109 -0.79 3.65 5.34
CA GLY A 109 -1.29 2.91 6.49
C GLY A 109 -1.38 3.75 7.77
N ASP A 110 -0.65 3.34 8.82
CA ASP A 110 -0.60 4.10 10.07
C ASP A 110 0.30 5.34 9.92
N HIS A 111 -0.32 6.52 9.96
CA HIS A 111 0.34 7.81 9.79
C HIS A 111 1.08 8.31 11.03
N SER A 112 1.05 7.56 12.15
CA SER A 112 1.89 7.88 13.29
C SER A 112 3.38 7.70 12.95
N TYR A 113 4.26 8.45 13.62
CA TYR A 113 5.72 8.26 13.48
C TYR A 113 6.14 6.79 13.63
N LYS A 114 5.58 6.10 14.64
CA LYS A 114 5.92 4.69 14.90
C LYS A 114 5.43 3.76 13.81
N GLY A 115 4.20 3.97 13.33
CA GLY A 115 3.60 3.19 12.26
C GLY A 115 4.35 3.39 10.94
N ALA A 116 4.54 4.63 10.52
CA ALA A 116 5.27 4.96 9.31
C ALA A 116 6.71 4.42 9.32
N LEU A 117 7.42 4.57 10.45
CA LEU A 117 8.78 4.02 10.60
C LEU A 117 8.81 2.49 10.56
N ALA A 118 7.81 1.82 11.17
CA ALA A 118 7.70 0.36 11.12
C ALA A 118 7.47 -0.13 9.68
N ASP A 119 6.59 0.53 8.95
CA ASP A 119 6.32 0.22 7.55
C ASP A 119 7.54 0.46 6.67
N LEU A 120 8.20 1.60 6.80
CA LEU A 120 9.44 1.88 6.06
C LEU A 120 10.49 0.77 6.28
N ARG A 121 10.71 0.36 7.53
CA ARG A 121 11.68 -0.71 7.86
C ARG A 121 11.28 -2.08 7.33
N ALA A 122 9.99 -2.40 7.37
CA ALA A 122 9.49 -3.69 6.92
C ALA A 122 9.49 -3.82 5.39
N PHE A 123 9.20 -2.72 4.69
CA PHE A 123 9.00 -2.75 3.24
C PHE A 123 10.24 -2.33 2.43
N LEU A 124 11.18 -1.56 3.00
CA LEU A 124 12.40 -1.17 2.29
C LEU A 124 13.19 -2.38 1.73
N PRO A 125 13.36 -3.49 2.48
CA PRO A 125 14.06 -4.67 1.94
C PRO A 125 13.34 -5.34 0.77
N LYS A 126 12.06 -5.05 0.55
CA LYS A 126 11.25 -5.66 -0.52
C LYS A 126 11.48 -4.99 -1.87
N LEU A 127 11.94 -3.73 -1.88
CA LEU A 127 12.26 -3.02 -3.10
C LEU A 127 13.48 -3.61 -3.80
N VAL A 128 13.43 -3.62 -5.13
CA VAL A 128 14.63 -3.83 -5.95
C VAL A 128 15.53 -2.59 -5.88
N ASP A 129 16.79 -2.73 -6.26
CA ASP A 129 17.70 -1.60 -6.41
C ASP A 129 17.11 -0.58 -7.42
N GLY A 130 17.02 0.67 -6.98
CA GLY A 130 16.36 1.74 -7.76
C GLY A 130 14.83 1.71 -7.74
N GLY A 131 14.21 0.81 -6.99
CA GLY A 131 12.76 0.75 -6.78
C GLY A 131 12.21 2.01 -6.13
N ILE A 132 10.91 2.22 -6.23
CA ILE A 132 10.23 3.44 -5.80
C ILE A 132 9.45 3.16 -4.53
N MET A 133 9.74 3.92 -3.47
CA MET A 133 8.87 4.02 -2.31
C MET A 133 8.16 5.38 -2.34
N ALA A 134 6.85 5.36 -2.25
CA ALA A 134 5.98 6.53 -2.21
C ALA A 134 4.99 6.40 -1.07
N GLY A 135 4.41 7.50 -0.63
CA GLY A 135 3.45 7.48 0.47
C GLY A 135 2.49 8.66 0.41
N HIS A 136 1.54 8.65 1.32
CA HIS A 136 0.58 9.72 1.56
C HIS A 136 1.00 10.53 2.80
N ASP A 137 0.34 11.68 3.01
CA ASP A 137 0.40 12.51 4.22
C ASP A 137 1.79 13.00 4.68
N TYR A 138 2.80 13.00 3.80
CA TYR A 138 4.16 13.47 4.13
C TYR A 138 4.18 14.91 4.66
N LEU A 139 3.35 15.81 4.11
CA LEU A 139 3.30 17.22 4.51
C LEU A 139 2.19 17.51 5.53
N SER A 140 1.53 16.50 6.08
CA SER A 140 0.47 16.72 7.06
C SER A 140 1.07 17.04 8.44
N PRO A 141 0.77 18.22 9.03
CA PRO A 141 1.34 18.59 10.33
C PRO A 141 0.78 17.74 11.49
N ASP A 142 -0.33 17.03 11.26
CA ASP A 142 -1.01 16.22 12.28
C ASP A 142 -0.46 14.79 12.36
N TYR A 143 0.41 14.41 11.42
CA TYR A 143 0.95 13.05 11.30
C TYR A 143 2.47 13.02 11.46
N GLY A 144 3.00 11.87 11.81
CA GLY A 144 4.43 11.67 12.05
C GLY A 144 5.22 11.19 10.83
N VAL A 145 4.62 11.20 9.63
CA VAL A 145 5.21 10.62 8.41
C VAL A 145 6.48 11.35 7.98
N GLU A 146 6.51 12.70 8.08
CA GLU A 146 7.69 13.50 7.72
C GLU A 146 8.91 13.19 8.60
N GLN A 147 8.67 12.78 9.85
CA GLN A 147 9.73 12.50 10.82
C GLN A 147 10.24 11.05 10.76
N ALA A 148 9.50 10.16 10.12
CA ALA A 148 9.85 8.75 9.98
C ALA A 148 10.86 8.52 8.85
#